data_d5860779016bde17194d7792752cc1a1
#
_entry.id   d5860779016bde17194d7792752cc1a1
#
_cell.length_a   1.000
_cell.length_b   1.000
_cell.length_c   1.000
_cell.angle_alpha   90.00
_cell.angle_beta   90.00
_cell.angle_gamma   90.00
#
_symmetry.space_group_name_H-M   'P 1'
#
loop_
_entity.id
_entity.type
_entity.pdbx_description
1 polymer ?
#
loop_
_entity_poly.entity_id
_entity_poly.type
_entity_poly.pdbx_seq_one_letter_code
_entity_poly.pdbx_strand_id
1 'polypeptide(L)'
;YVEMINDSMKTNKMVGLIQPKNGKKNSVPSLHGVGCLGKITSFKNMDGRYLIDLNGLNRFNIINEIKNNKPYRECEINFDNFQADLKFAKEELKFSDLELIFKNLKSLFKKKGYIINWKSLEKQDLNETINALAMASPFSLEEKQILLESENLEIRKNKITEILATYDYDGFNNTTIQ
;
A
#
# COMPACT_ATOMS: atom_id res chain seq x y z
N TYR A 1 3.55 -19.95 -3.86
CA TYR A 1 4.47 -18.85 -4.19
C TYR A 1 5.65 -19.32 -5.02
N VAL A 2 6.29 -20.46 -4.70
CA VAL A 2 7.49 -20.95 -5.41
C VAL A 2 7.21 -21.14 -6.90
N GLU A 3 6.11 -21.80 -7.26
CA GLU A 3 5.73 -22.02 -8.67
C GLU A 3 5.42 -20.71 -9.39
N MET A 4 4.66 -19.81 -8.76
CA MET A 4 4.37 -18.48 -9.28
C MET A 4 5.65 -17.69 -9.61
N ILE A 5 6.62 -17.69 -8.70
CA ILE A 5 7.90 -17.00 -8.92
C ILE A 5 8.70 -17.65 -10.03
N ASN A 6 8.76 -19.00 -10.08
CA ASN A 6 9.45 -19.73 -11.14
C ASN A 6 8.87 -19.41 -12.52
N ASP A 7 7.55 -19.38 -12.64
CA ASP A 7 6.89 -19.05 -13.92
C ASP A 7 7.10 -17.58 -14.30
N SER A 8 7.02 -16.68 -13.32
CA SER A 8 7.31 -15.27 -13.53
C SER A 8 8.75 -15.04 -14.00
N MET A 9 9.72 -15.76 -13.43
CA MET A 9 11.14 -15.66 -13.81
C MET A 9 11.42 -16.14 -15.24
N LYS A 10 10.61 -17.04 -15.79
CA LYS A 10 10.72 -17.50 -17.19
C LYS A 10 10.12 -16.51 -18.19
N THR A 11 9.35 -15.53 -17.74
CA THR A 11 8.63 -14.57 -18.59
C THR A 11 9.14 -13.14 -18.37
N ASN A 12 8.27 -12.23 -17.95
CA ASN A 12 8.55 -10.81 -17.81
C ASN A 12 9.02 -10.39 -16.40
N LYS A 13 9.12 -11.35 -15.48
CA LYS A 13 9.48 -11.15 -14.07
C LYS A 13 8.51 -10.23 -13.30
N MET A 14 7.25 -10.24 -13.71
CA MET A 14 6.22 -9.41 -13.07
C MET A 14 5.30 -10.26 -12.20
N VAL A 15 4.90 -9.70 -11.05
CA VAL A 15 3.97 -10.31 -10.09
C VAL A 15 2.99 -9.26 -9.61
N GLY A 16 1.70 -9.58 -9.61
CA GLY A 16 0.67 -8.75 -9.01
C GLY A 16 0.57 -9.03 -7.51
N LEU A 17 0.67 -7.99 -6.69
CA LEU A 17 0.40 -8.04 -5.26
C LEU A 17 -1.00 -7.51 -5.00
N ILE A 18 -1.82 -8.31 -4.32
CA ILE A 18 -3.20 -7.96 -4.01
C ILE A 18 -3.57 -8.43 -2.62
N GLN A 19 -4.32 -7.58 -1.91
CA GLN A 19 -4.78 -7.91 -0.58
C GLN A 19 -6.07 -8.76 -0.64
N PRO A 20 -6.14 -9.87 0.10
CA PRO A 20 -7.38 -10.60 0.28
C PRO A 20 -8.33 -9.80 1.18
N LYS A 21 -9.64 -9.84 0.89
CA LYS A 21 -10.67 -9.34 1.79
C LYS A 21 -10.83 -10.28 2.97
N ASN A 22 -11.17 -9.73 4.12
CA ASN A 22 -11.55 -10.53 5.28
C ASN A 22 -12.73 -11.44 4.91
N GLY A 23 -12.57 -12.74 5.06
CA GLY A 23 -13.54 -13.76 4.68
C GLY A 23 -13.84 -14.75 5.79
N LYS A 24 -14.84 -15.61 5.60
CA LYS A 24 -15.17 -16.71 6.51
C LYS A 24 -14.01 -17.71 6.58
N LYS A 25 -13.77 -18.25 7.75
CA LYS A 25 -12.62 -19.08 8.14
C LYS A 25 -12.31 -20.31 7.25
N ASN A 26 -13.19 -20.70 6.33
CA ASN A 26 -13.06 -21.92 5.50
C ASN A 26 -13.38 -21.68 4.01
N SER A 27 -13.34 -20.46 3.53
CA SER A 27 -13.53 -20.14 2.12
C SER A 27 -12.29 -19.46 1.54
N VAL A 28 -12.03 -19.67 0.24
CA VAL A 28 -11.01 -18.88 -0.47
C VAL A 28 -11.43 -17.42 -0.39
N PRO A 29 -10.61 -16.54 0.20
CA PRO A 29 -10.98 -15.14 0.36
C PRO A 29 -11.12 -14.46 -1.01
N SER A 30 -12.13 -13.61 -1.16
CA SER A 30 -12.21 -12.70 -2.31
C SER A 30 -11.07 -11.68 -2.24
N LEU A 31 -10.66 -11.16 -3.40
CA LEU A 31 -9.62 -10.14 -3.50
C LEU A 31 -10.23 -8.74 -3.43
N HIS A 32 -9.43 -7.77 -2.99
CA HIS A 32 -9.72 -6.36 -3.23
C HIS A 32 -9.67 -6.07 -4.74
N GLY A 33 -10.31 -4.98 -5.17
CA GLY A 33 -10.36 -4.61 -6.60
C GLY A 33 -9.07 -4.02 -7.12
N VAL A 34 -8.24 -3.46 -6.23
CA VAL A 34 -6.99 -2.76 -6.60
C VAL A 34 -5.80 -3.45 -5.99
N GLY A 35 -4.78 -3.66 -6.81
CA GLY A 35 -3.48 -4.18 -6.42
C GLY A 35 -2.33 -3.38 -7.02
N CYS A 36 -1.11 -3.87 -6.82
CA CYS A 36 0.11 -3.27 -7.38
C CYS A 36 0.90 -4.31 -8.16
N LEU A 37 1.28 -3.96 -9.38
CA LEU A 37 2.19 -4.74 -10.21
C LEU A 37 3.63 -4.45 -9.78
N GLY A 38 4.36 -5.50 -9.43
CA GLY A 38 5.76 -5.43 -9.09
C GLY A 38 6.63 -6.21 -10.06
N LYS A 39 7.84 -5.71 -10.32
CA LYS A 39 8.87 -6.39 -11.09
C LYS A 39 9.91 -6.96 -10.15
N ILE A 40 10.25 -8.24 -10.32
CA ILE A 40 11.34 -8.88 -9.58
C ILE A 40 12.66 -8.31 -10.08
N THR A 41 13.37 -7.61 -9.21
CA THR A 41 14.68 -6.97 -9.50
C THR A 41 15.84 -7.75 -8.92
N SER A 42 15.61 -8.52 -7.86
CA SER A 42 16.60 -9.41 -7.25
C SER A 42 15.93 -10.74 -6.89
N PHE A 43 16.67 -11.82 -7.08
CA PHE A 43 16.23 -13.17 -6.76
C PHE A 43 17.39 -13.97 -6.15
N LYS A 44 17.17 -14.53 -4.97
CA LYS A 44 18.11 -15.45 -4.32
C LYS A 44 17.35 -16.66 -3.81
N ASN A 45 17.89 -17.86 -4.07
CA ASN A 45 17.44 -19.09 -3.46
C ASN A 45 18.33 -19.42 -2.25
N MET A 46 17.73 -19.49 -1.08
CA MET A 46 18.41 -19.79 0.18
C MET A 46 17.74 -21.02 0.79
N ASP A 47 18.31 -22.19 0.53
CA ASP A 47 17.87 -23.48 1.10
C ASP A 47 16.37 -23.75 0.95
N GLY A 48 15.85 -23.57 -0.28
CA GLY A 48 14.43 -23.76 -0.61
C GLY A 48 13.50 -22.60 -0.27
N ARG A 49 14.03 -21.50 0.27
CA ARG A 49 13.33 -20.22 0.45
C ARG A 49 13.78 -19.21 -0.59
N TYR A 50 12.83 -18.52 -1.19
CA TYR A 50 13.14 -17.47 -2.14
C TYR A 50 13.12 -16.11 -1.44
N LEU A 51 14.24 -15.40 -1.53
CA LEU A 51 14.32 -13.99 -1.19
C LEU A 51 14.24 -13.22 -2.50
N ILE A 52 13.25 -12.36 -2.62
CA ILE A 52 13.01 -11.54 -3.82
C ILE A 52 12.86 -10.07 -3.43
N ASP A 53 13.41 -9.20 -4.25
CA ASP A 53 13.11 -7.77 -4.23
C ASP A 53 12.12 -7.45 -5.34
N LEU A 54 11.05 -6.76 -4.99
CA LEU A 54 10.02 -6.30 -5.92
C LEU A 54 10.07 -4.78 -6.03
N ASN A 55 10.22 -4.29 -7.26
CA ASN A 55 10.03 -2.87 -7.55
C ASN A 55 8.60 -2.64 -8.04
N GLY A 56 7.84 -1.80 -7.33
CA GLY A 56 6.48 -1.41 -7.73
C GLY A 56 6.51 -0.64 -9.05
N LEU A 57 5.67 -1.06 -10.00
CA LEU A 57 5.58 -0.44 -11.31
C LEU A 57 4.35 0.44 -11.45
N ASN A 58 3.18 -0.15 -11.19
CA ASN A 58 1.91 0.52 -11.37
C ASN A 58 0.82 -0.14 -10.51
N ARG A 59 -0.18 0.63 -10.10
CA ARG A 59 -1.42 0.08 -9.55
C ARG A 59 -2.30 -0.42 -10.70
N PHE A 60 -3.16 -1.38 -10.41
CA PHE A 60 -4.10 -1.94 -11.36
C PHE A 60 -5.46 -2.23 -10.73
N ASN A 61 -6.48 -2.28 -11.57
CA ASN A 61 -7.80 -2.82 -11.21
C ASN A 61 -7.90 -4.27 -11.69
N ILE A 62 -8.49 -5.15 -10.87
CA ILE A 62 -8.92 -6.47 -11.32
C ILE A 62 -10.22 -6.33 -12.13
N ILE A 63 -10.24 -6.89 -13.34
CA ILE A 63 -11.45 -7.06 -14.15
C ILE A 63 -12.15 -8.35 -13.74
N ASN A 64 -11.44 -9.46 -13.80
CA ASN A 64 -11.94 -10.76 -13.39
C ASN A 64 -10.81 -11.70 -12.99
N GLU A 65 -11.15 -12.77 -12.27
CA GLU A 65 -10.22 -13.83 -11.92
C GLU A 65 -10.32 -14.97 -12.95
N ILE A 66 -9.16 -15.39 -13.46
CA ILE A 66 -9.07 -16.43 -14.47
C ILE A 66 -9.05 -17.81 -13.79
N LYS A 67 -9.99 -18.69 -14.15
CA LYS A 67 -9.98 -20.07 -13.67
C LYS A 67 -8.85 -20.82 -14.33
N ASN A 68 -7.95 -21.38 -13.54
CA ASN A 68 -6.85 -22.21 -13.99
C ASN A 68 -6.57 -23.36 -13.00
N ASN A 69 -5.64 -24.26 -13.36
CA ASN A 69 -5.22 -25.39 -12.51
C ASN A 69 -3.89 -25.11 -11.77
N LYS A 70 -3.44 -23.86 -11.74
CA LYS A 70 -2.20 -23.49 -11.05
C LYS A 70 -2.43 -23.33 -9.56
N PRO A 71 -1.41 -23.55 -8.72
CA PRO A 71 -1.52 -23.35 -7.27
C PRO A 71 -1.51 -21.85 -6.85
N TYR A 72 -1.60 -20.95 -7.81
CA TYR A 72 -1.71 -19.52 -7.61
C TYR A 72 -2.78 -18.91 -8.51
N ARG A 73 -3.27 -17.74 -8.10
CA ARG A 73 -4.38 -17.05 -8.78
C ARG A 73 -3.85 -16.21 -9.94
N GLU A 74 -4.59 -16.18 -11.04
CA GLU A 74 -4.35 -15.29 -12.17
C GLU A 74 -5.57 -14.40 -12.37
N CYS A 75 -5.33 -13.13 -12.68
CA CYS A 75 -6.37 -12.14 -12.90
C CYS A 75 -6.14 -11.39 -14.20
N GLU A 76 -7.22 -11.07 -14.87
CA GLU A 76 -7.25 -10.05 -15.90
C GLU A 76 -7.31 -8.67 -15.24
N ILE A 77 -6.44 -7.76 -15.67
CA ILE A 77 -6.27 -6.46 -15.04
C ILE A 77 -6.31 -5.33 -16.06
N ASN A 78 -6.65 -4.11 -15.62
CA ASN A 78 -6.44 -2.88 -16.37
C ASN A 78 -5.76 -1.81 -15.52
N PHE A 79 -5.30 -0.75 -16.18
CA PHE A 79 -4.60 0.38 -15.56
C PHE A 79 -5.36 1.70 -15.69
N ASP A 80 -6.64 1.66 -16.06
CA ASP A 80 -7.40 2.84 -16.49
C ASP A 80 -7.41 3.96 -15.43
N ASN A 81 -7.62 3.61 -14.16
CA ASN A 81 -7.67 4.57 -13.07
C ASN A 81 -6.28 5.01 -12.59
N PHE A 82 -5.22 4.33 -13.02
CA PHE A 82 -3.86 4.54 -12.50
C PHE A 82 -2.84 4.85 -13.59
N GLN A 83 -3.27 5.40 -14.71
CA GLN A 83 -2.37 5.83 -15.80
C GLN A 83 -1.40 6.94 -15.36
N ALA A 84 -1.75 7.71 -14.34
CA ALA A 84 -0.89 8.73 -13.77
C ALA A 84 0.36 8.14 -13.10
N ASP A 85 0.31 6.90 -12.60
CA ASP A 85 1.45 6.22 -11.99
C ASP A 85 2.58 5.99 -13.02
N LEU A 86 2.25 5.85 -14.31
CA LEU A 86 3.22 5.70 -15.41
C LEU A 86 3.82 7.03 -15.88
N LYS A 87 3.11 8.12 -15.61
CA LYS A 87 3.50 9.46 -16.02
C LYS A 87 4.10 10.14 -14.81
N PHE A 88 5.33 10.19 -14.55
CA PHE A 88 5.97 10.92 -13.44
C PHE A 88 5.52 12.40 -13.31
N ALA A 89 4.21 12.64 -13.47
CA ALA A 89 3.59 13.93 -13.30
C ALA A 89 3.69 14.32 -11.82
N LYS A 90 4.50 15.32 -11.54
CA LYS A 90 4.57 15.90 -10.19
C LYS A 90 3.28 16.67 -9.95
N GLU A 91 2.43 16.16 -9.06
CA GLU A 91 1.35 16.97 -8.50
C GLU A 91 2.00 17.98 -7.55
N GLU A 92 1.66 19.25 -7.70
CA GLU A 92 2.20 20.31 -6.85
C GLU A 92 1.47 20.35 -5.50
N LEU A 93 1.94 19.55 -4.54
CA LEU A 93 1.52 19.67 -3.15
C LEU A 93 2.38 20.73 -2.46
N LYS A 94 1.74 21.53 -1.60
CA LYS A 94 2.43 22.53 -0.78
C LYS A 94 2.76 21.93 0.59
N PHE A 95 3.88 22.33 1.17
CA PHE A 95 4.28 21.87 2.52
C PHE A 95 3.22 22.21 3.58
N SER A 96 2.55 23.38 3.46
CA SER A 96 1.44 23.78 4.31
C SER A 96 0.32 22.74 4.40
N ASP A 97 0.11 21.98 3.31
CA ASP A 97 -0.95 20.98 3.22
C ASP A 97 -0.63 19.72 4.04
N LEU A 98 0.64 19.53 4.40
CA LEU A 98 1.14 18.36 5.12
C LEU A 98 1.42 18.64 6.60
N GLU A 99 1.47 19.90 7.03
CA GLU A 99 1.87 20.27 8.41
C GLU A 99 0.96 19.60 9.46
N LEU A 100 -0.35 19.61 9.24
CA LEU A 100 -1.31 18.98 10.13
C LEU A 100 -1.17 17.45 10.12
N ILE A 101 -0.94 16.87 8.95
CA ILE A 101 -0.70 15.42 8.81
C ILE A 101 0.55 15.02 9.58
N PHE A 102 1.66 15.75 9.42
CA PHE A 102 2.89 15.49 10.16
C PHE A 102 2.68 15.58 11.69
N LYS A 103 1.97 16.61 12.15
CA LYS A 103 1.66 16.79 13.58
C LYS A 103 0.88 15.58 14.14
N ASN A 104 -0.18 15.18 13.45
CA ASN A 104 -1.05 14.10 13.90
C ASN A 104 -0.33 12.74 13.82
N LEU A 105 0.44 12.49 12.75
CA LEU A 105 1.26 11.29 12.64
C LEU A 105 2.33 11.23 13.73
N LYS A 106 3.03 12.31 14.04
CA LYS A 106 3.99 12.35 15.15
C LYS A 106 3.33 11.93 16.47
N SER A 107 2.11 12.40 16.73
CA SER A 107 1.33 12.00 17.91
C SER A 107 0.98 10.51 17.88
N LEU A 108 0.45 10.01 16.76
CA LEU A 108 0.07 8.61 16.58
C LEU A 108 1.26 7.65 16.76
N PHE A 109 2.39 7.95 16.11
CA PHE A 109 3.60 7.13 16.21
C PHE A 109 4.11 7.09 17.65
N LYS A 110 4.13 8.22 18.34
CA LYS A 110 4.50 8.31 19.76
C LYS A 110 3.58 7.44 20.64
N LYS A 111 2.26 7.56 20.45
CA LYS A 111 1.25 6.74 21.17
C LYS A 111 1.44 5.24 20.94
N LYS A 112 1.83 4.84 19.75
CA LYS A 112 2.06 3.43 19.35
C LYS A 112 3.47 2.92 19.63
N GLY A 113 4.38 3.76 20.17
CA GLY A 113 5.75 3.38 20.48
C GLY A 113 6.69 3.24 19.28
N TYR A 114 6.34 3.79 18.13
CA TYR A 114 7.19 3.77 16.93
C TYR A 114 8.17 4.94 16.91
N ILE A 115 9.38 4.68 16.44
CA ILE A 115 10.42 5.69 16.25
C ILE A 115 10.64 5.92 14.75
N ILE A 116 10.49 7.14 14.30
CA ILE A 116 10.71 7.54 12.90
C ILE A 116 11.71 8.71 12.84
N ASN A 117 12.56 8.69 11.83
CA ASN A 117 13.44 9.80 11.50
C ASN A 117 12.69 10.86 10.67
N TRP A 118 11.96 11.75 11.35
CA TRP A 118 11.19 12.82 10.71
C TRP A 118 12.03 13.76 9.86
N LYS A 119 13.27 14.05 10.30
CA LYS A 119 14.18 14.92 9.55
C LYS A 119 14.57 14.36 8.19
N SER A 120 14.58 13.03 8.05
CA SER A 120 14.84 12.38 6.76
C SER A 120 13.64 12.51 5.83
N LEU A 121 12.43 12.38 6.36
CA LEU A 121 11.18 12.53 5.58
C LEU A 121 10.96 13.96 5.10
N GLU A 122 11.25 14.96 5.94
CA GLU A 122 11.10 16.37 5.59
C GLU A 122 12.04 16.85 4.46
N LYS A 123 13.07 16.06 4.13
CA LYS A 123 14.00 16.35 3.03
C LYS A 123 13.62 15.72 1.68
N GLN A 124 12.62 14.83 1.68
CA GLN A 124 12.13 14.16 0.49
C GLN A 124 11.14 15.05 -0.28
N ASP A 125 10.91 14.70 -1.53
CA ASP A 125 9.80 15.25 -2.30
C ASP A 125 8.47 15.00 -1.57
N LEU A 126 7.54 15.96 -1.61
CA LEU A 126 6.26 15.85 -0.88
C LEU A 126 5.43 14.66 -1.34
N ASN A 127 5.51 14.32 -2.63
CA ASN A 127 4.79 13.19 -3.20
C ASN A 127 5.34 11.86 -2.66
N GLU A 128 6.66 11.74 -2.61
CA GLU A 128 7.34 10.59 -2.01
C GLU A 128 7.05 10.49 -0.52
N THR A 129 7.01 11.63 0.17
CA THR A 129 6.70 11.71 1.60
C THR A 129 5.30 11.20 1.91
N ILE A 130 4.26 11.59 1.16
CA ILE A 130 2.89 11.08 1.36
C ILE A 130 2.85 9.56 1.15
N ASN A 131 3.49 9.06 0.12
CA ASN A 131 3.53 7.63 -0.16
C ASN A 131 4.27 6.86 0.95
N ALA A 132 5.41 7.37 1.40
CA ALA A 132 6.16 6.77 2.50
C ALA A 132 5.36 6.77 3.82
N LEU A 133 4.66 7.87 4.13
CA LEU A 133 3.81 7.97 5.30
C LEU A 133 2.62 7.01 5.23
N ALA A 134 1.97 6.88 4.06
CA ALA A 134 0.87 5.92 3.86
C ALA A 134 1.33 4.48 4.14
N MET A 135 2.54 4.12 3.70
CA MET A 135 3.10 2.78 3.89
C MET A 135 3.57 2.53 5.32
N ALA A 136 4.33 3.48 5.90
CA ALA A 136 4.99 3.33 7.20
C ALA A 136 4.03 3.50 8.39
N SER A 137 2.91 4.19 8.21
CA SER A 137 1.96 4.44 9.29
C SER A 137 1.35 3.15 9.85
N PRO A 138 1.09 3.10 11.16
CA PRO A 138 0.51 1.93 11.83
C PRO A 138 -1.00 1.85 11.62
N PHE A 139 -1.42 2.05 10.38
CA PHE A 139 -2.80 1.92 9.92
C PHE A 139 -3.18 0.45 9.76
N SER A 140 -4.47 0.14 9.85
CA SER A 140 -5.01 -1.17 9.56
C SER A 140 -4.80 -1.56 8.09
N LEU A 141 -5.00 -2.84 7.77
CA LEU A 141 -4.91 -3.31 6.38
C LEU A 141 -5.97 -2.66 5.50
N GLU A 142 -7.17 -2.47 6.03
CA GLU A 142 -8.29 -1.82 5.37
C GLU A 142 -7.99 -0.35 5.07
N GLU A 143 -7.43 0.38 6.04
CA GLU A 143 -7.01 1.77 5.86
C GLU A 143 -5.89 1.89 4.82
N LYS A 144 -4.91 1.00 4.85
CA LYS A 144 -3.84 0.95 3.83
C LYS A 144 -4.39 0.63 2.45
N GLN A 145 -5.42 -0.20 2.35
CA GLN A 145 -6.10 -0.49 1.09
C GLN A 145 -6.82 0.75 0.54
N ILE A 146 -7.54 1.50 1.40
CA ILE A 146 -8.17 2.78 1.02
C ILE A 146 -7.12 3.76 0.45
N LEU A 147 -5.94 3.83 1.07
CA LEU A 147 -4.86 4.68 0.58
C LEU A 147 -4.26 4.19 -0.74
N LEU A 148 -4.17 2.88 -0.95
CA LEU A 148 -3.75 2.29 -2.22
C LEU A 148 -4.75 2.59 -3.34
N GLU A 149 -6.05 2.54 -3.05
CA GLU A 149 -7.14 2.80 -3.99
C GLU A 149 -7.30 4.28 -4.35
N SER A 150 -6.67 5.21 -3.63
CA SER A 150 -6.72 6.64 -3.92
C SER A 150 -6.09 6.94 -5.28
N GLU A 151 -6.85 7.44 -6.24
CA GLU A 151 -6.44 7.60 -7.64
C GLU A 151 -5.24 8.55 -7.80
N ASN A 152 -5.19 9.62 -6.98
CA ASN A 152 -4.14 10.62 -7.02
C ASN A 152 -3.65 11.00 -5.60
N LEU A 153 -2.60 11.82 -5.54
CA LEU A 153 -1.98 12.21 -4.25
C LEU A 153 -2.88 13.11 -3.41
N GLU A 154 -3.66 13.97 -4.02
CA GLU A 154 -4.59 14.86 -3.31
C GLU A 154 -5.66 14.05 -2.57
N ILE A 155 -6.26 13.06 -3.26
CA ILE A 155 -7.22 12.13 -2.64
C ILE A 155 -6.55 11.34 -1.53
N ARG A 156 -5.33 10.83 -1.75
CA ARG A 156 -4.57 10.07 -0.74
C ARG A 156 -4.26 10.91 0.50
N LYS A 157 -3.85 12.15 0.32
CA LYS A 157 -3.62 13.14 1.39
C LYS A 157 -4.88 13.33 2.22
N ASN A 158 -6.02 13.55 1.57
CA ASN A 158 -7.30 13.76 2.24
C ASN A 158 -7.72 12.50 3.02
N LYS A 159 -7.54 11.32 2.45
CA LYS A 159 -7.81 10.04 3.13
C LYS A 159 -6.91 9.81 4.35
N ILE A 160 -5.62 10.17 4.28
CA ILE A 160 -4.73 10.14 5.46
C ILE A 160 -5.29 11.05 6.56
N THR A 161 -5.74 12.24 6.21
CA THR A 161 -6.32 13.19 7.18
C THR A 161 -7.59 12.63 7.83
N GLU A 162 -8.49 12.05 7.03
CA GLU A 162 -9.71 11.40 7.53
C GLU A 162 -9.38 10.24 8.50
N ILE A 163 -8.46 9.37 8.12
CA ILE A 163 -8.01 8.24 8.95
C ILE A 163 -7.41 8.74 10.27
N LEU A 164 -6.54 9.75 10.22
CA LEU A 164 -5.92 10.31 11.43
C LEU A 164 -6.94 10.91 12.39
N ALA A 165 -8.01 11.52 11.89
CA ALA A 165 -9.08 12.07 12.72
C ALA A 165 -9.79 10.97 13.54
N THR A 166 -9.91 9.74 13.03
CA THR A 166 -10.49 8.62 13.79
C THR A 166 -9.61 8.24 14.99
N TYR A 167 -8.30 8.22 14.81
CA TYR A 167 -7.35 7.91 15.90
C TYR A 167 -7.29 8.96 16.99
N ASP A 168 -7.56 10.22 16.67
CA ASP A 168 -7.65 11.28 17.67
C ASP A 168 -8.94 11.15 18.49
N TYR A 169 -10.07 10.78 17.86
CA TYR A 169 -11.36 10.59 18.53
C TYR A 169 -11.35 9.41 19.51
N ASP A 170 -10.73 8.30 19.15
CA ASP A 170 -10.58 7.13 20.03
C ASP A 170 -9.71 7.43 21.26
N GLY A 171 -8.79 8.38 21.15
CA GLY A 171 -7.97 8.85 22.27
C GLY A 171 -8.76 9.59 23.35
N PHE A 172 -9.88 10.23 23.02
CA PHE A 172 -10.76 10.91 23.98
C PHE A 172 -11.69 9.96 24.71
N ASN A 173 -12.13 8.87 24.07
CA ASN A 173 -13.05 7.92 24.70
C ASN A 173 -12.38 6.99 25.72
N ASN A 174 -11.06 6.81 25.67
CA ASN A 174 -10.31 5.98 26.63
C ASN A 174 -9.85 6.74 27.89
N THR A 175 -10.10 8.05 27.98
CA THR A 175 -9.73 8.86 29.15
C THR A 175 -10.90 9.18 30.08
N THR A 176 -12.10 8.66 29.82
CA THR A 176 -13.32 8.99 30.58
C THR A 176 -13.91 7.78 31.31
N ILE A 177 -13.09 6.88 31.85
CA ILE A 177 -13.54 5.90 32.84
C ILE A 177 -12.48 5.83 33.94
N GLN A 178 -12.56 6.71 34.90
CA GLN A 178 -12.15 6.50 36.27
C GLN A 178 -13.29 6.91 37.19
#